data_ab686c0c8276164822358298efbeb8d9
#
_entry.id   ab686c0c8276164822358298efbeb8d9
#
_cell.length_a   1.000
_cell.length_b   1.000
_cell.length_c   1.000
_cell.angle_alpha   90.00
_cell.angle_beta   90.00
_cell.angle_gamma   90.00
#
_symmetry.space_group_name_H-M   'P 1'
#
loop_
_entity.id
_entity.type
_entity.pdbx_description
1 polymer ?
#
loop_
_entity_poly.entity_id
_entity_poly.type
_entity_poly.pdbx_seq_one_letter_code
_entity_poly.pdbx_strand_id
1 'polypeptide(L)'
;MRFARSATRHRISKDRIRHVIDHCTVRFEEAAPAGEPGSRSIRLVYLGADATGQVLEVMAVELEDGDLLVIHAMPLRNKYRKQYEEARK
;
A
#
# COMPACT_ATOMS: atom_id res chain seq x y z
N MET A 1 -7.44 0.92 11.25
CA MET A 1 -6.37 0.36 10.40
C MET A 1 -5.56 -0.64 11.18
N ARG A 2 -5.39 -1.81 10.60
CA ARG A 2 -4.61 -2.91 11.19
C ARG A 2 -3.42 -3.21 10.29
N PHE A 3 -2.37 -3.82 10.86
CA PHE A 3 -1.15 -4.12 10.14
C PHE A 3 -0.82 -5.60 10.27
N ALA A 4 -0.74 -6.30 9.13
CA ALA A 4 -0.25 -7.68 9.10
C ALA A 4 1.27 -7.67 9.30
N ARG A 5 1.84 -8.82 9.71
CA ARG A 5 3.30 -8.94 9.86
C ARG A 5 4.04 -8.59 8.56
N SER A 6 3.48 -9.00 7.44
CA SER A 6 4.08 -8.73 6.13
C SER A 6 4.21 -7.24 5.84
N ALA A 7 3.37 -6.40 6.46
CA ALA A 7 3.42 -4.95 6.25
C ALA A 7 4.68 -4.31 6.83
N THR A 8 5.30 -4.91 7.85
CA THR A 8 6.48 -4.34 8.51
C THR A 8 7.76 -5.06 8.16
N ARG A 9 7.70 -6.02 7.22
CA ARG A 9 8.87 -6.83 6.82
C ARG A 9 10.03 -5.99 6.31
N HIS A 10 9.77 -4.91 5.62
CA HIS A 10 10.78 -4.05 5.01
C HIS A 10 11.17 -2.87 5.89
N ARG A 11 10.85 -2.94 7.19
CA ARG A 11 11.22 -1.92 8.18
C ARG A 11 10.65 -0.53 7.92
N ILE A 12 9.51 -0.48 7.25
CA ILE A 12 8.77 0.77 7.10
C ILE A 12 7.89 0.93 8.33
N SER A 13 8.01 2.05 9.03
CA SER A 13 7.23 2.28 10.25
C SER A 13 5.75 2.47 9.94
N LYS A 14 4.91 2.18 10.91
CA LYS A 14 3.46 2.37 10.77
C LYS A 14 3.11 3.82 10.48
N ASP A 15 3.82 4.78 11.06
CA ASP A 15 3.58 6.20 10.80
C ASP A 15 3.87 6.58 9.36
N ARG A 16 4.95 6.05 8.80
CA ARG A 16 5.28 6.28 7.38
C ARG A 16 4.22 5.67 6.47
N ILE A 17 3.72 4.48 6.81
CA ILE A 17 2.67 3.82 6.05
C ILE A 17 1.39 4.65 6.10
N ARG A 18 0.98 5.12 7.29
CA ARG A 18 -0.20 5.96 7.42
C ARG A 18 -0.08 7.24 6.60
N HIS A 19 1.10 7.85 6.62
CA HIS A 19 1.33 9.06 5.83
C HIS A 19 1.09 8.81 4.34
N VAL A 20 1.61 7.70 3.81
CA VAL A 20 1.42 7.34 2.40
C VAL A 20 -0.05 7.10 2.09
N ILE A 21 -0.78 6.39 2.95
CA ILE A 21 -2.20 6.15 2.73
C ILE A 21 -2.99 7.46 2.70
N ASP A 22 -2.66 8.40 3.61
CA ASP A 22 -3.38 9.67 3.72
C ASP A 22 -3.02 10.67 2.62
N HIS A 23 -1.81 10.57 2.06
CA HIS A 23 -1.28 11.59 1.14
C HIS A 23 -0.76 11.02 -0.17
N CYS A 24 -1.20 9.84 -0.55
CA CYS A 24 -0.67 9.16 -1.74
C CYS A 24 -0.90 9.98 -3.02
N THR A 25 0.03 9.83 -3.96
CA THR A 25 -0.08 10.43 -5.28
C THR A 25 -1.15 9.73 -6.11
N VAL A 26 -1.23 8.41 -5.98
CA VAL A 26 -2.21 7.61 -6.70
C VAL A 26 -2.64 6.41 -5.85
N ARG A 27 -3.91 6.06 -5.96
CA ARG A 27 -4.48 4.84 -5.36
C ARG A 27 -5.25 4.10 -6.44
N PHE A 28 -5.11 2.79 -6.49
CA PHE A 28 -5.86 1.97 -7.43
C PHE A 28 -6.10 0.57 -6.86
N GLU A 29 -7.02 -0.15 -7.49
CA GLU A 29 -7.33 -1.53 -7.12
C GLU A 29 -6.57 -2.50 -7.99
N GLU A 30 -6.22 -3.64 -7.41
CA GLU A 30 -5.49 -4.69 -8.09
C GLU A 30 -6.03 -6.04 -7.62
N ALA A 31 -6.09 -7.02 -8.54
CA ALA A 31 -6.52 -8.35 -8.17
C ALA A 31 -5.53 -8.96 -7.17
N ALA A 32 -6.05 -9.50 -6.07
CA ALA A 32 -5.22 -10.16 -5.07
C ALA A 32 -4.85 -11.57 -5.52
N PRO A 33 -3.62 -12.03 -5.21
CA PRO A 33 -3.26 -13.41 -5.45
C PRO A 33 -4.17 -14.35 -4.66
N ALA A 34 -4.41 -15.53 -5.21
CA ALA A 34 -5.19 -16.56 -4.52
C ALA A 34 -4.54 -16.90 -3.17
N GLY A 35 -5.36 -17.02 -2.12
CA GLY A 35 -4.88 -17.39 -0.80
C GLY A 35 -4.33 -16.24 0.03
N GLU A 36 -4.37 -15.01 -0.47
CA GLU A 36 -3.93 -13.85 0.30
C GLU A 36 -4.86 -13.61 1.50
N PRO A 37 -4.29 -13.34 2.71
CA PRO A 37 -5.11 -13.09 3.89
C PRO A 37 -6.08 -11.92 3.70
N GLY A 38 -7.32 -12.07 4.17
CA GLY A 38 -8.34 -11.06 4.05
C GLY A 38 -8.89 -10.91 2.64
N SER A 39 -8.57 -11.84 1.78
CA SER A 39 -8.83 -11.75 0.35
C SER A 39 -10.32 -11.67 0.01
N ARG A 40 -10.70 -10.56 -0.61
CA ARG A 40 -11.96 -10.41 -1.36
C ARG A 40 -11.64 -10.31 -2.84
N SER A 41 -10.54 -10.91 -3.25
CA SER A 41 -10.03 -10.89 -4.62
C SER A 41 -9.55 -9.51 -5.10
N ILE A 42 -9.58 -8.50 -4.25
CA ILE A 42 -9.15 -7.13 -4.59
C ILE A 42 -8.31 -6.57 -3.45
N ARG A 43 -7.20 -5.94 -3.81
CA ARG A 43 -6.41 -5.17 -2.84
C ARG A 43 -6.24 -3.75 -3.33
N LEU A 44 -6.07 -2.84 -2.37
CA LEU A 44 -5.83 -1.43 -2.65
C LEU A 44 -4.33 -1.18 -2.67
N VAL A 45 -3.86 -0.47 -3.69
CA VAL A 45 -2.45 -0.09 -3.83
C VAL A 45 -2.34 1.41 -3.70
N TYR A 46 -1.47 1.87 -2.82
CA TYR A 46 -1.21 3.29 -2.57
C TYR A 46 0.25 3.57 -2.92
N LEU A 47 0.49 4.53 -3.80
CA LEU A 47 1.83 4.93 -4.19
C LEU A 47 2.03 6.39 -3.83
N GLY A 48 3.07 6.69 -3.09
CA GLY A 48 3.35 8.07 -2.70
C GLY A 48 4.58 8.19 -1.81
N ALA A 49 5.01 9.42 -1.60
CA ALA A 49 6.15 9.70 -0.74
C ALA A 49 5.72 9.72 0.73
N ASP A 50 6.58 9.19 1.59
CA ASP A 50 6.42 9.34 3.03
C ASP A 50 6.89 10.75 3.45
N ALA A 51 6.86 11.02 4.76
CA ALA A 51 7.24 12.33 5.27
C ALA A 51 8.72 12.67 5.04
N THR A 52 9.57 11.68 4.75
CA THR A 52 10.98 11.90 4.45
C THR A 52 11.24 12.12 2.96
N GLY A 53 10.22 11.98 2.13
CA GLY A 53 10.35 12.08 0.68
C GLY A 53 10.62 10.77 -0.02
N GLN A 54 10.73 9.66 0.70
CA GLN A 54 10.93 8.35 0.07
C GLN A 54 9.61 7.85 -0.50
N VAL A 55 9.63 7.45 -1.78
CA VAL A 55 8.43 6.92 -2.43
C VAL A 55 8.24 5.47 -2.06
N LEU A 56 7.05 5.16 -1.57
CA LEU A 56 6.70 3.81 -1.11
C LEU A 56 5.52 3.26 -1.90
N GLU A 57 5.42 1.94 -1.93
CA GLU A 57 4.22 1.23 -2.33
C GLU A 57 3.63 0.57 -1.10
N VAL A 58 2.35 0.80 -0.87
CA VAL A 58 1.63 0.25 0.27
C VAL A 58 0.40 -0.47 -0.26
N MET A 59 0.15 -1.66 0.24
CA MET A 59 -1.02 -2.44 -0.16
C MET A 59 -1.85 -2.79 1.05
N ALA A 60 -3.17 -2.71 0.89
CA ALA A 60 -4.11 -3.04 1.96
C ALA A 60 -5.31 -3.77 1.39
N VAL A 61 -5.99 -4.52 2.24
CA VAL A 61 -7.26 -5.15 1.91
C VAL A 61 -8.32 -4.61 2.86
N GLU A 62 -9.55 -4.47 2.35
CA GLU A 62 -10.67 -4.03 3.16
C GLU A 62 -11.26 -5.24 3.88
N LEU A 63 -11.43 -5.11 5.19
CA LEU A 63 -12.02 -6.15 6.02
C LEU A 63 -13.55 -6.03 6.01
N GLU A 64 -14.24 -7.07 6.48
CA GLU A 64 -15.70 -7.09 6.50
C GLU A 64 -16.30 -5.95 7.33
N ASP A 65 -15.59 -5.51 8.37
CA ASP A 65 -16.06 -4.40 9.21
C ASP A 65 -15.73 -3.02 8.62
N GLY A 66 -15.18 -2.97 7.42
CA GLY A 66 -14.81 -1.72 6.75
C GLY A 66 -13.43 -1.18 7.12
N ASP A 67 -12.73 -1.82 8.06
CA ASP A 67 -11.38 -1.41 8.39
C ASP A 67 -10.40 -1.90 7.32
N LEU A 68 -9.22 -1.28 7.28
CA LEU A 68 -8.16 -1.70 6.37
C LEU A 68 -7.14 -2.58 7.09
N LEU A 69 -6.72 -3.65 6.44
CA LEU A 69 -5.58 -4.45 6.87
C LEU A 69 -4.43 -4.18 5.90
N VAL A 70 -3.39 -3.52 6.38
CA VAL A 70 -2.19 -3.27 5.57
C VAL A 70 -1.39 -4.56 5.52
N ILE A 71 -1.09 -5.04 4.31
CA ILE A 71 -0.43 -6.32 4.09
C ILE A 71 0.98 -6.19 3.49
N HIS A 72 1.34 -4.99 3.02
CA HIS A 72 2.60 -4.80 2.31
C HIS A 72 2.99 -3.33 2.34
N ALA A 73 4.27 -3.06 2.59
CA ALA A 73 4.85 -1.73 2.47
C ALA A 73 6.34 -1.85 2.18
N MET A 74 6.80 -1.19 1.14
CA MET A 74 8.22 -1.21 0.76
C MET A 74 8.52 -0.04 -0.18
N PRO A 75 9.81 0.25 -0.43
CA PRO A 75 10.17 1.23 -1.44
C PRO A 75 9.59 0.86 -2.81
N LEU A 76 9.21 1.88 -3.59
CA LEU A 76 8.54 1.69 -4.88
C LEU A 76 9.36 0.78 -5.80
N ARG A 77 8.73 -0.29 -6.29
CA ARG A 77 9.33 -1.21 -7.25
C ARG A 77 9.05 -0.76 -8.68
N ASN A 78 9.89 -1.22 -9.62
CA ASN A 78 9.74 -0.87 -11.02
C ASN A 78 8.38 -1.24 -11.60
N LYS A 79 7.75 -2.31 -11.10
CA LYS A 79 6.44 -2.73 -11.61
C LYS A 79 5.34 -1.67 -11.45
N TYR A 80 5.51 -0.73 -10.52
CA TYR A 80 4.54 0.33 -10.27
C TYR A 80 5.05 1.72 -10.65
N ARG A 81 6.30 1.80 -11.12
CA ARG A 81 6.90 3.10 -11.41
C ARG A 81 6.14 3.88 -12.48
N LYS A 82 5.65 3.19 -13.49
CA LYS A 82 4.92 3.84 -14.57
C LYS A 82 3.64 4.50 -14.05
N GLN A 83 2.85 3.79 -13.25
CA GLN A 83 1.64 4.36 -12.66
C GLN A 83 1.95 5.56 -11.80
N TYR A 84 3.01 5.48 -10.99
CA TYR A 84 3.41 6.58 -10.14
C TYR A 84 3.83 7.81 -10.95
N GLU A 85 4.68 7.63 -11.94
CA GLU A 85 5.19 8.73 -12.76
C GLU A 85 4.06 9.40 -13.57
N GLU A 86 3.16 8.62 -14.12
CA GLU A 86 2.02 9.15 -14.86
C GLU A 86 1.08 9.96 -13.96
N ALA A 87 0.89 9.53 -12.73
CA ALA A 87 0.01 10.22 -11.79
C ALA A 87 0.59 11.55 -11.30
N ARG A 88 1.90 11.74 -11.44
CA ARG A 88 2.58 12.98 -11.01
C ARG A 88 2.51 14.09 -12.04
N LYS A 89 2.11 13.80 -13.26
CA LYS A 89 2.06 14.79 -14.35
C LYS A 89 0.91 15.77 -14.19
#